data_b5edf1a9c239cd5bf0af030b9e4fbcff
#
_entry.id   b5edf1a9c239cd5bf0af030b9e4fbcff
#
_cell.length_a   1.000
_cell.length_b   1.000
_cell.length_c   1.000
_cell.angle_alpha   90.00
_cell.angle_beta   90.00
_cell.angle_gamma   90.00
#
_symmetry.space_group_name_H-M   'P 1'
#
loop_
_entity.id
_entity.type
_entity.pdbx_description
1 polymer ?
#
loop_
_entity_poly.entity_id
_entity_poly.type
_entity_poly.pdbx_seq_one_letter_code
_entity_poly.pdbx_strand_id
1 'polypeptide(L)'
;MLSTKLPRYAAAVEQNGLALKYVKEQTPEFCLAAVKEDWNALQFVENQTNEICLAAVEQDSWALQFVKKQTNEICLAAVRADWRALEYVKNQTAEISLAAIKQDGCALEFVKDQTNEICLTAVEQNGYALQFVKEQTNAICLAAVQNNSLALQYVKHQTSEICLTAVKQDGNALCYVKDQTSEVCLAAVKQNCWVLRYVKNQTPEICTAAV
;
A
#
# COMPACT_ATOMS: atom_id res chain seq x y z
N MET A 1 -41.55 12.09 30.28
CA MET A 1 -41.04 13.12 29.34
C MET A 1 -39.95 12.62 28.39
N LEU A 2 -39.53 11.35 28.43
CA LEU A 2 -38.51 10.77 27.56
C LEU A 2 -39.03 10.27 26.19
N SER A 3 -40.30 9.85 26.13
CA SER A 3 -40.92 9.24 24.94
C SER A 3 -41.13 10.18 23.72
N THR A 4 -41.12 11.49 23.89
CA THR A 4 -41.37 12.45 22.79
C THR A 4 -40.13 13.03 22.14
N LYS A 5 -38.92 12.80 22.73
CA LYS A 5 -37.64 13.28 22.17
C LYS A 5 -37.00 12.27 21.22
N LEU A 6 -37.20 10.97 21.45
CA LEU A 6 -36.68 9.91 20.58
C LEU A 6 -37.06 10.06 19.09
N PRO A 7 -38.33 10.34 18.72
CA PRO A 7 -38.71 10.51 17.31
C PRO A 7 -38.04 11.71 16.64
N ARG A 8 -37.75 12.79 17.39
CA ARG A 8 -37.10 14.00 16.86
C ARG A 8 -35.62 13.75 16.58
N TYR A 9 -34.92 13.00 17.44
CA TYR A 9 -33.54 12.64 17.23
C TYR A 9 -33.39 11.61 16.08
N ALA A 10 -34.34 10.67 15.95
CA ALA A 10 -34.36 9.72 14.85
C ALA A 10 -34.43 10.45 13.50
N ALA A 11 -35.39 11.33 13.30
CA ALA A 11 -35.51 12.09 12.06
C ALA A 11 -34.26 12.98 11.77
N ALA A 12 -33.63 13.55 12.81
CA ALA A 12 -32.43 14.34 12.64
C ALA A 12 -31.22 13.49 12.23
N VAL A 13 -31.05 12.28 12.81
CA VAL A 13 -29.99 11.35 12.52
C VAL A 13 -30.15 10.72 11.12
N GLU A 14 -31.40 10.41 10.71
CA GLU A 14 -31.74 9.93 9.38
C GLU A 14 -31.46 10.97 8.26
N GLN A 15 -31.55 12.27 8.59
CA GLN A 15 -31.22 13.35 7.66
C GLN A 15 -29.73 13.72 7.68
N ASN A 16 -29.06 13.53 8.82
CA ASN A 16 -27.66 13.85 9.01
C ASN A 16 -27.08 12.98 10.12
N GLY A 17 -26.30 11.96 9.75
CA GLY A 17 -25.67 11.03 10.69
C GLY A 17 -24.84 11.73 11.78
N LEU A 18 -24.21 12.88 11.45
CA LEU A 18 -23.42 13.66 12.42
C LEU A 18 -24.26 14.30 13.54
N ALA A 19 -25.60 14.32 13.40
CA ALA A 19 -26.50 14.75 14.48
C ALA A 19 -26.41 13.83 15.71
N LEU A 20 -25.83 12.62 15.55
CA LEU A 20 -25.59 11.67 16.64
C LEU A 20 -24.80 12.30 17.80
N LYS A 21 -23.90 13.24 17.54
CA LYS A 21 -23.11 13.96 18.55
C LYS A 21 -23.95 14.69 19.61
N TYR A 22 -25.22 14.99 19.29
CA TYR A 22 -26.13 15.68 20.21
C TYR A 22 -27.09 14.72 20.93
N VAL A 23 -27.07 13.42 20.59
CA VAL A 23 -27.92 12.40 21.19
C VAL A 23 -27.28 11.89 22.47
N LYS A 24 -27.93 12.12 23.62
CA LYS A 24 -27.45 11.71 24.95
C LYS A 24 -27.69 10.22 25.23
N GLU A 25 -28.79 9.67 24.72
CA GLU A 25 -29.17 8.27 24.91
C GLU A 25 -29.06 7.57 23.56
N GLN A 26 -27.88 7.03 23.30
CA GLN A 26 -27.59 6.33 22.03
C GLN A 26 -28.06 4.88 22.13
N THR A 27 -29.01 4.47 21.31
CA THR A 27 -29.31 3.05 21.11
C THR A 27 -28.51 2.50 19.92
N PRO A 28 -28.28 1.17 19.87
CA PRO A 28 -27.59 0.56 18.74
C PRO A 28 -28.23 0.89 17.39
N GLU A 29 -29.55 0.95 17.33
CA GLU A 29 -30.32 1.26 16.12
C GLU A 29 -30.05 2.70 15.63
N PHE A 30 -30.01 3.67 16.58
CA PHE A 30 -29.65 5.05 16.24
C PHE A 30 -28.21 5.16 15.73
N CYS A 31 -27.27 4.49 16.40
CA CYS A 31 -25.87 4.48 15.99
C CYS A 31 -25.71 3.86 14.61
N LEU A 32 -26.40 2.75 14.35
CA LEU A 32 -26.35 2.07 13.05
C LEU A 32 -26.99 2.93 11.95
N ALA A 33 -28.11 3.58 12.21
CA ALA A 33 -28.72 4.51 11.25
C ALA A 33 -27.79 5.69 10.96
N ALA A 34 -27.16 6.27 12.00
CA ALA A 34 -26.23 7.38 11.86
C ALA A 34 -25.01 7.03 10.99
N VAL A 35 -24.37 5.88 11.24
CA VAL A 35 -23.18 5.48 10.48
C VAL A 35 -23.52 5.02 9.06
N LYS A 36 -24.74 4.54 8.80
CA LYS A 36 -25.23 4.25 7.46
C LYS A 36 -25.50 5.52 6.65
N GLU A 37 -25.87 6.60 7.29
CA GLU A 37 -26.04 7.90 6.64
C GLU A 37 -24.71 8.61 6.41
N ASP A 38 -23.85 8.61 7.43
CA ASP A 38 -22.50 9.19 7.36
C ASP A 38 -21.54 8.38 8.25
N TRP A 39 -20.58 7.69 7.63
CA TRP A 39 -19.57 6.90 8.34
C TRP A 39 -18.80 7.69 9.40
N ASN A 40 -18.63 9.02 9.21
CA ASN A 40 -17.99 9.88 10.19
C ASN A 40 -18.76 9.95 11.53
N ALA A 41 -20.04 9.56 11.55
CA ALA A 41 -20.80 9.47 12.78
C ALA A 41 -20.20 8.47 13.78
N LEU A 42 -19.40 7.50 13.30
CA LEU A 42 -18.73 6.51 14.15
C LEU A 42 -17.88 7.15 15.26
N GLN A 43 -17.28 8.32 15.02
CA GLN A 43 -16.49 9.04 16.03
C GLN A 43 -17.32 9.45 17.25
N PHE A 44 -18.65 9.60 17.10
CA PHE A 44 -19.56 10.01 18.17
C PHE A 44 -20.29 8.82 18.81
N VAL A 45 -20.10 7.60 18.30
CA VAL A 45 -20.68 6.39 18.89
C VAL A 45 -19.97 6.05 20.20
N GLU A 46 -20.73 6.05 21.32
CA GLU A 46 -20.19 5.74 22.64
C GLU A 46 -19.89 4.25 22.78
N ASN A 47 -20.86 3.40 22.44
CA ASN A 47 -20.77 1.94 22.52
C ASN A 47 -20.72 1.34 21.11
N GLN A 48 -19.50 1.18 20.59
CA GLN A 48 -19.27 0.63 19.26
C GLN A 48 -19.40 -0.91 19.30
N THR A 49 -20.40 -1.46 18.61
CA THR A 49 -20.51 -2.90 18.34
C THR A 49 -19.79 -3.27 17.04
N ASN A 50 -19.47 -4.55 16.84
CA ASN A 50 -18.91 -5.01 15.57
C ASN A 50 -19.78 -4.63 14.38
N GLU A 51 -21.09 -4.79 14.49
CA GLU A 51 -22.06 -4.46 13.44
C GLU A 51 -22.00 -2.98 13.03
N ILE A 52 -21.96 -2.08 14.02
CA ILE A 52 -21.86 -0.63 13.76
C ILE A 52 -20.51 -0.28 13.11
N CYS A 53 -19.42 -0.88 13.61
CA CYS A 53 -18.08 -0.65 13.04
C CYS A 53 -17.99 -1.19 11.61
N LEU A 54 -18.50 -2.40 11.34
CA LEU A 54 -18.53 -2.97 9.99
C LEU A 54 -19.36 -2.11 9.04
N ALA A 55 -20.57 -1.70 9.45
CA ALA A 55 -21.40 -0.83 8.63
C ALA A 55 -20.70 0.50 8.27
N ALA A 56 -19.91 1.06 9.18
CA ALA A 56 -19.13 2.27 8.91
C ALA A 56 -17.96 2.01 7.92
N VAL A 57 -17.16 0.96 8.13
CA VAL A 57 -16.00 0.65 7.27
C VAL A 57 -16.41 0.11 5.90
N GLU A 58 -17.60 -0.47 5.77
CA GLU A 58 -18.18 -0.87 4.48
C GLU A 58 -18.60 0.33 3.64
N GLN A 59 -19.02 1.43 4.28
CA GLN A 59 -19.27 2.69 3.57
C GLN A 59 -17.96 3.37 3.15
N ASP A 60 -17.04 3.49 4.08
CA ASP A 60 -15.74 4.08 3.84
C ASP A 60 -14.69 3.45 4.77
N SER A 61 -13.64 2.91 4.17
CA SER A 61 -12.53 2.26 4.89
C SER A 61 -11.83 3.18 5.90
N TRP A 62 -11.88 4.50 5.68
CA TRP A 62 -11.32 5.51 6.58
C TRP A 62 -12.03 5.57 7.93
N ALA A 63 -13.24 5.02 8.04
CA ALA A 63 -13.94 4.86 9.33
C ALA A 63 -13.12 4.05 10.34
N LEU A 64 -12.16 3.21 9.86
CA LEU A 64 -11.29 2.42 10.72
C LEU A 64 -10.50 3.26 11.73
N GLN A 65 -10.17 4.51 11.41
CA GLN A 65 -9.50 5.44 12.32
C GLN A 65 -10.31 5.72 13.60
N PHE A 66 -11.64 5.65 13.51
CA PHE A 66 -12.55 5.92 14.64
C PHE A 66 -12.92 4.65 15.40
N VAL A 67 -12.54 3.46 14.92
CA VAL A 67 -12.83 2.20 15.60
C VAL A 67 -11.98 2.07 16.87
N LYS A 68 -12.67 2.03 18.04
CA LYS A 68 -12.04 1.95 19.36
C LYS A 68 -11.40 0.58 19.58
N LYS A 69 -12.15 -0.50 19.29
CA LYS A 69 -11.72 -1.89 19.41
C LYS A 69 -11.72 -2.54 18.04
N GLN A 70 -10.56 -2.59 17.42
CA GLN A 70 -10.38 -3.20 16.12
C GLN A 70 -10.29 -4.74 16.25
N THR A 71 -11.18 -5.46 15.56
CA THR A 71 -11.08 -6.91 15.38
C THR A 71 -10.46 -7.22 14.02
N ASN A 72 -9.93 -8.44 13.82
CA ASN A 72 -9.42 -8.88 12.51
C ASN A 72 -10.47 -8.70 11.40
N GLU A 73 -11.72 -9.04 11.69
CA GLU A 73 -12.84 -8.92 10.75
C GLU A 73 -13.02 -7.48 10.26
N ILE A 74 -13.07 -6.51 11.19
CA ILE A 74 -13.23 -5.07 10.87
C ILE A 74 -12.01 -4.57 10.08
N CYS A 75 -10.79 -4.92 10.52
CA CYS A 75 -9.57 -4.52 9.82
C CYS A 75 -9.50 -5.09 8.40
N LEU A 76 -9.84 -6.38 8.23
CA LEU A 76 -9.87 -7.01 6.92
C LEU A 76 -10.95 -6.42 6.01
N ALA A 77 -12.13 -6.09 6.55
CA ALA A 77 -13.19 -5.42 5.79
C ALA A 77 -12.70 -4.07 5.26
N ALA A 78 -12.11 -3.23 6.14
CA ALA A 78 -11.57 -1.94 5.76
C ALA A 78 -10.44 -2.06 4.72
N VAL A 79 -9.45 -2.93 4.98
CA VAL A 79 -8.28 -3.10 4.09
C VAL A 79 -8.67 -3.71 2.74
N ARG A 80 -9.68 -4.58 2.68
CA ARG A 80 -10.21 -5.12 1.42
C ARG A 80 -10.97 -4.09 0.60
N ALA A 81 -11.57 -3.11 1.23
CA ALA A 81 -12.22 -1.98 0.55
C ALA A 81 -11.18 -1.00 -0.01
N ASP A 82 -10.18 -0.64 0.77
CA ASP A 82 -9.03 0.17 0.35
C ASP A 82 -7.78 -0.22 1.16
N TRP A 83 -6.71 -0.66 0.49
CA TRP A 83 -5.45 -1.03 1.13
C TRP A 83 -4.84 0.07 2.00
N ARG A 84 -5.13 1.35 1.71
CA ARG A 84 -4.65 2.50 2.48
C ARG A 84 -5.17 2.50 3.91
N ALA A 85 -6.30 1.82 4.19
CA ALA A 85 -6.80 1.62 5.55
C ALA A 85 -5.80 0.89 6.46
N LEU A 86 -4.78 0.21 5.88
CA LEU A 86 -3.70 -0.43 6.63
C LEU A 86 -2.96 0.56 7.55
N GLU A 87 -2.91 1.84 7.20
CA GLU A 87 -2.33 2.92 8.02
C GLU A 87 -3.00 3.01 9.41
N TYR A 88 -4.32 2.77 9.46
CA TYR A 88 -5.11 2.87 10.69
C TYR A 88 -5.20 1.57 11.48
N VAL A 89 -4.65 0.47 10.97
CA VAL A 89 -4.63 -0.81 11.69
C VAL A 89 -3.65 -0.74 12.86
N LYS A 90 -4.17 -0.89 14.09
CA LYS A 90 -3.38 -0.85 15.33
C LYS A 90 -2.51 -2.09 15.47
N ASN A 91 -3.13 -3.26 15.33
CA ASN A 91 -2.47 -4.57 15.43
C ASN A 91 -2.50 -5.24 14.05
N GLN A 92 -1.42 -5.11 13.30
CA GLN A 92 -1.30 -5.72 11.98
C GLN A 92 -0.93 -7.20 12.11
N THR A 93 -1.76 -8.09 11.59
CA THR A 93 -1.41 -9.49 11.38
C THR A 93 -0.84 -9.67 9.97
N ALA A 94 -0.10 -10.76 9.74
CA ALA A 94 0.39 -11.10 8.39
C ALA A 94 -0.77 -11.20 7.38
N GLU A 95 -1.92 -11.74 7.80
CA GLU A 95 -3.12 -11.84 6.96
C GLU A 95 -3.62 -10.47 6.50
N ILE A 96 -3.70 -9.49 7.42
CA ILE A 96 -4.15 -8.13 7.11
C ILE A 96 -3.14 -7.43 6.18
N SER A 97 -1.85 -7.54 6.48
CA SER A 97 -0.78 -6.96 5.66
C SER A 97 -0.77 -7.54 4.25
N LEU A 98 -0.87 -8.86 4.11
CA LEU A 98 -0.94 -9.54 2.81
C LEU A 98 -2.23 -9.20 2.04
N ALA A 99 -3.35 -9.00 2.74
CA ALA A 99 -4.59 -8.56 2.08
C ALA A 99 -4.45 -7.16 1.43
N ALA A 100 -3.74 -6.24 2.07
CA ALA A 100 -3.41 -4.94 1.51
C ALA A 100 -2.44 -5.06 0.31
N ILE A 101 -1.33 -5.80 0.48
CA ILE A 101 -0.28 -5.98 -0.53
C ILE A 101 -0.82 -6.64 -1.80
N LYS A 102 -1.78 -7.55 -1.70
CA LYS A 102 -2.42 -8.16 -2.87
C LYS A 102 -3.21 -7.17 -3.72
N GLN A 103 -3.65 -6.05 -3.17
CA GLN A 103 -4.28 -4.98 -3.95
C GLN A 103 -3.22 -4.08 -4.60
N ASP A 104 -2.23 -3.64 -3.81
CA ASP A 104 -1.10 -2.86 -4.27
C ASP A 104 0.14 -3.17 -3.42
N GLY A 105 1.25 -3.58 -4.08
CA GLY A 105 2.52 -3.83 -3.40
C GLY A 105 3.03 -2.61 -2.61
N CYS A 106 2.67 -1.39 -3.02
CA CYS A 106 3.03 -0.17 -2.29
C CYS A 106 2.38 -0.06 -0.90
N ALA A 107 1.38 -0.89 -0.58
CA ALA A 107 0.87 -1.04 0.78
C ALA A 107 1.97 -1.42 1.80
N LEU A 108 3.12 -1.91 1.30
CA LEU A 108 4.31 -2.19 2.11
C LEU A 108 4.79 -0.97 2.91
N GLU A 109 4.51 0.25 2.45
CA GLU A 109 4.80 1.50 3.16
C GLU A 109 4.20 1.51 4.57
N PHE A 110 3.00 0.97 4.72
CA PHE A 110 2.27 0.95 5.99
C PHE A 110 2.48 -0.33 6.80
N VAL A 111 3.24 -1.30 6.28
CA VAL A 111 3.52 -2.56 7.00
C VAL A 111 4.57 -2.32 8.08
N LYS A 112 4.19 -2.61 9.34
CA LYS A 112 5.05 -2.43 10.52
C LYS A 112 6.12 -3.51 10.60
N ASP A 113 5.71 -4.77 10.50
CA ASP A 113 6.57 -5.95 10.59
C ASP A 113 6.77 -6.57 9.21
N GLN A 114 7.87 -6.18 8.56
CA GLN A 114 8.22 -6.64 7.23
C GLN A 114 9.01 -7.95 7.32
N THR A 115 8.36 -9.08 7.01
CA THR A 115 9.04 -10.36 6.80
C THR A 115 9.52 -10.49 5.35
N ASN A 116 10.49 -11.39 5.10
CA ASN A 116 10.94 -11.66 3.73
C ASN A 116 9.80 -12.05 2.79
N GLU A 117 8.86 -12.86 3.26
CA GLU A 117 7.68 -13.29 2.50
C GLU A 117 6.80 -12.09 2.12
N ILE A 118 6.51 -11.21 3.08
CA ILE A 118 5.72 -9.99 2.86
C ILE A 118 6.42 -9.07 1.85
N CYS A 119 7.74 -8.86 2.00
CA CYS A 119 8.52 -8.03 1.08
C CYS A 119 8.56 -8.62 -0.33
N LEU A 120 8.79 -9.94 -0.47
CA LEU A 120 8.78 -10.62 -1.77
C LEU A 120 7.42 -10.49 -2.44
N THR A 121 6.33 -10.79 -1.72
CA THR A 121 4.96 -10.64 -2.26
C THR A 121 4.71 -9.21 -2.74
N ALA A 122 5.18 -8.21 -2.00
CA ALA A 122 5.01 -6.81 -2.36
C ALA A 122 5.76 -6.43 -3.65
N VAL A 123 7.04 -6.82 -3.77
CA VAL A 123 7.84 -6.48 -4.95
C VAL A 123 7.47 -7.30 -6.18
N GLU A 124 6.97 -8.52 -6.01
CA GLU A 124 6.41 -9.34 -7.09
C GLU A 124 5.11 -8.75 -7.64
N GLN A 125 4.30 -8.15 -6.79
CA GLN A 125 3.10 -7.45 -7.19
C GLN A 125 3.42 -6.09 -7.85
N ASN A 126 4.38 -5.33 -7.27
CA ASN A 126 4.82 -4.04 -7.78
C ASN A 126 6.30 -3.82 -7.44
N GLY A 127 7.19 -3.87 -8.45
CA GLY A 127 8.63 -3.69 -8.25
C GLY A 127 9.00 -2.37 -7.55
N TYR A 128 8.19 -1.33 -7.71
CA TYR A 128 8.41 -0.06 -7.02
C TYR A 128 8.21 -0.14 -5.50
N ALA A 129 7.55 -1.19 -4.98
CA ALA A 129 7.46 -1.45 -3.54
C ALA A 129 8.83 -1.60 -2.88
N LEU A 130 9.90 -1.87 -3.67
CA LEU A 130 11.27 -1.95 -3.17
C LEU A 130 11.72 -0.70 -2.41
N GLN A 131 11.18 0.49 -2.76
CA GLN A 131 11.49 1.73 -2.04
C GLN A 131 11.09 1.70 -0.56
N PHE A 132 10.09 0.90 -0.21
CA PHE A 132 9.56 0.77 1.15
C PHE A 132 10.19 -0.41 1.92
N VAL A 133 11.01 -1.24 1.26
CA VAL A 133 11.69 -2.38 1.91
C VAL A 133 12.78 -1.86 2.85
N LYS A 134 12.64 -2.16 4.16
CA LYS A 134 13.59 -1.76 5.19
C LYS A 134 14.92 -2.49 5.03
N GLU A 135 14.86 -3.83 4.91
CA GLU A 135 16.03 -4.70 4.74
C GLU A 135 15.97 -5.40 3.38
N GLN A 136 16.82 -4.94 2.46
CA GLN A 136 16.87 -5.46 1.11
C GLN A 136 17.82 -6.66 1.04
N THR A 137 17.28 -7.84 0.77
CA THR A 137 18.08 -9.02 0.39
C THR A 137 18.28 -9.06 -1.13
N ASN A 138 19.28 -9.84 -1.59
CA ASN A 138 19.53 -10.02 -3.02
C ASN A 138 18.29 -10.58 -3.74
N ALA A 139 17.60 -11.54 -3.10
CA ALA A 139 16.38 -12.14 -3.64
C ALA A 139 15.24 -11.12 -3.84
N ILE A 140 15.02 -10.25 -2.84
CA ILE A 140 14.00 -9.19 -2.92
C ILE A 140 14.35 -8.18 -4.03
N CYS A 141 15.63 -7.77 -4.13
CA CYS A 141 16.08 -6.85 -5.17
C CYS A 141 15.93 -7.46 -6.57
N LEU A 142 16.30 -8.74 -6.75
CA LEU A 142 16.11 -9.46 -8.01
C LEU A 142 14.64 -9.57 -8.39
N ALA A 143 13.79 -9.97 -7.47
CA ALA A 143 12.34 -10.04 -7.71
C ALA A 143 11.77 -8.67 -8.12
N ALA A 144 12.20 -7.59 -7.44
CA ALA A 144 11.78 -6.23 -7.76
C ALA A 144 12.18 -5.81 -9.19
N VAL A 145 13.46 -6.01 -9.58
CA VAL A 145 13.93 -5.64 -10.92
C VAL A 145 13.40 -6.56 -12.01
N GLN A 146 13.05 -7.81 -11.69
CA GLN A 146 12.35 -8.72 -12.61
C GLN A 146 10.90 -8.29 -12.86
N ASN A 147 10.23 -7.78 -11.85
CA ASN A 147 8.89 -7.20 -12.03
C ASN A 147 8.97 -5.87 -12.79
N ASN A 148 9.91 -4.99 -12.41
CA ASN A 148 10.13 -3.71 -13.05
C ASN A 148 11.62 -3.33 -13.01
N SER A 149 12.28 -3.31 -14.17
CA SER A 149 13.71 -2.98 -14.30
C SER A 149 14.07 -1.62 -13.69
N LEU A 150 13.15 -0.64 -13.73
CA LEU A 150 13.36 0.68 -13.16
C LEU A 150 13.37 0.68 -11.63
N ALA A 151 12.95 -0.42 -10.98
CA ALA A 151 13.13 -0.60 -9.53
C ALA A 151 14.60 -0.59 -9.12
N LEU A 152 15.53 -0.74 -10.07
CA LEU A 152 16.97 -0.64 -9.84
C LEU A 152 17.36 0.68 -9.16
N GLN A 153 16.61 1.77 -9.37
CA GLN A 153 16.84 3.06 -8.69
C GLN A 153 16.74 2.98 -7.17
N TYR A 154 15.97 2.02 -6.64
CA TYR A 154 15.74 1.84 -5.21
C TYR A 154 16.67 0.78 -4.59
N VAL A 155 17.49 0.09 -5.40
CA VAL A 155 18.43 -0.91 -4.88
C VAL A 155 19.57 -0.21 -4.15
N LYS A 156 19.70 -0.50 -2.83
CA LYS A 156 20.74 0.08 -1.97
C LYS A 156 22.13 -0.45 -2.33
N HIS A 157 22.25 -1.77 -2.47
CA HIS A 157 23.48 -2.49 -2.81
C HIS A 157 23.31 -3.21 -4.14
N GLN A 158 23.81 -2.61 -5.21
CA GLN A 158 23.70 -3.17 -6.55
C GLN A 158 24.81 -4.20 -6.78
N THR A 159 24.41 -5.45 -7.08
CA THR A 159 25.32 -6.48 -7.57
C THR A 159 25.31 -6.51 -9.10
N SER A 160 26.35 -7.10 -9.72
CA SER A 160 26.40 -7.26 -11.18
C SER A 160 25.18 -8.03 -11.70
N GLU A 161 24.74 -9.06 -10.97
CA GLU A 161 23.57 -9.86 -11.32
C GLU A 161 22.28 -9.01 -11.37
N ILE A 162 22.05 -8.17 -10.35
CA ILE A 162 20.87 -7.27 -10.29
C ILE A 162 20.93 -6.27 -11.45
N CYS A 163 22.09 -5.64 -11.67
CA CYS A 163 22.27 -4.67 -12.76
C CYS A 163 22.05 -5.32 -14.14
N LEU A 164 22.63 -6.50 -14.38
CA LEU A 164 22.46 -7.23 -15.62
C LEU A 164 21.01 -7.67 -15.85
N THR A 165 20.33 -8.12 -14.79
CA THR A 165 18.91 -8.48 -14.87
C THR A 165 18.08 -7.28 -15.31
N ALA A 166 18.29 -6.12 -14.69
CA ALA A 166 17.58 -4.90 -15.01
C ALA A 166 17.83 -4.43 -16.46
N VAL A 167 19.12 -4.30 -16.88
CA VAL A 167 19.46 -3.76 -18.20
C VAL A 167 19.15 -4.70 -19.34
N LYS A 168 19.12 -6.02 -19.12
CA LYS A 168 18.67 -7.00 -20.13
C LYS A 168 17.18 -6.92 -20.38
N GLN A 169 16.40 -6.56 -19.37
CA GLN A 169 14.95 -6.36 -19.51
C GLN A 169 14.64 -5.01 -20.15
N ASP A 170 15.27 -3.94 -19.68
CA ASP A 170 15.18 -2.60 -20.26
C ASP A 170 16.53 -1.88 -20.16
N GLY A 171 17.18 -1.62 -21.30
CA GLY A 171 18.45 -0.92 -21.38
C GLY A 171 18.42 0.46 -20.69
N ASN A 172 17.25 1.10 -20.60
CA ASN A 172 17.11 2.38 -19.92
C ASN A 172 17.44 2.31 -18.41
N ALA A 173 17.36 1.11 -17.80
CA ALA A 173 17.80 0.90 -16.42
C ALA A 173 19.29 1.24 -16.20
N LEU A 174 20.10 1.34 -17.27
CA LEU A 174 21.50 1.76 -17.19
C LEU A 174 21.68 3.12 -16.51
N CYS A 175 20.71 4.04 -16.63
CA CYS A 175 20.78 5.35 -15.98
C CYS A 175 20.81 5.28 -14.45
N TYR A 176 20.34 4.15 -13.88
CA TYR A 176 20.33 3.90 -12.44
C TYR A 176 21.49 3.01 -11.96
N VAL A 177 22.34 2.50 -12.88
CA VAL A 177 23.51 1.72 -12.52
C VAL A 177 24.59 2.61 -11.92
N LYS A 178 24.96 2.34 -10.65
CA LYS A 178 25.97 3.12 -9.92
C LYS A 178 27.37 2.84 -10.45
N ASP A 179 27.73 1.56 -10.53
CA ASP A 179 29.04 1.07 -10.99
C ASP A 179 28.87 0.35 -12.34
N GLN A 180 29.13 1.09 -13.42
CA GLN A 180 28.97 0.60 -14.77
C GLN A 180 30.21 -0.24 -15.19
N THR A 181 30.04 -1.56 -15.22
CA THR A 181 31.02 -2.45 -15.83
C THR A 181 30.86 -2.52 -17.35
N SER A 182 31.88 -2.90 -18.09
CA SER A 182 31.81 -3.09 -19.56
C SER A 182 30.68 -4.08 -19.93
N GLU A 183 30.53 -5.16 -19.16
CA GLU A 183 29.49 -6.18 -19.39
C GLU A 183 28.07 -5.59 -19.26
N VAL A 184 27.82 -4.80 -18.22
CA VAL A 184 26.52 -4.15 -18.00
C VAL A 184 26.24 -3.13 -19.11
N CYS A 185 27.23 -2.31 -19.47
CA CYS A 185 27.09 -1.34 -20.55
C CYS A 185 26.80 -2.01 -21.91
N LEU A 186 27.54 -3.07 -22.24
CA LEU A 186 27.34 -3.85 -23.48
C LEU A 186 25.92 -4.47 -23.50
N ALA A 187 25.49 -5.06 -22.39
CA ALA A 187 24.13 -5.63 -22.29
C ALA A 187 23.05 -4.55 -22.51
N ALA A 188 23.21 -3.39 -21.88
CA ALA A 188 22.29 -2.29 -22.01
C ALA A 188 22.21 -1.73 -23.44
N VAL A 189 23.38 -1.48 -24.06
CA VAL A 189 23.47 -0.92 -25.41
C VAL A 189 22.93 -1.87 -26.47
N LYS A 190 23.17 -3.19 -26.32
CA LYS A 190 22.59 -4.22 -27.20
C LYS A 190 21.07 -4.29 -27.10
N GLN A 191 20.51 -4.02 -25.91
CA GLN A 191 19.06 -3.99 -25.70
C GLN A 191 18.45 -2.70 -26.26
N ASN A 192 19.11 -1.55 -26.07
CA ASN A 192 18.69 -0.26 -26.56
C ASN A 192 19.90 0.63 -26.87
N CYS A 193 20.19 0.86 -28.15
CA CYS A 193 21.34 1.66 -28.57
C CYS A 193 21.32 3.12 -28.07
N TRP A 194 20.12 3.68 -27.83
CA TRP A 194 19.97 5.06 -27.35
C TRP A 194 20.53 5.28 -25.95
N VAL A 195 20.75 4.19 -25.16
CA VAL A 195 21.32 4.32 -23.81
C VAL A 195 22.82 4.54 -23.81
N LEU A 196 23.49 4.52 -24.99
CA LEU A 196 24.91 4.89 -25.11
C LEU A 196 25.18 6.26 -24.46
N ARG A 197 24.23 7.18 -24.50
CA ARG A 197 24.31 8.50 -23.83
C ARG A 197 24.46 8.43 -22.31
N TYR A 198 24.10 7.32 -21.68
CA TYR A 198 24.23 7.09 -20.25
C TYR A 198 25.50 6.33 -19.88
N VAL A 199 26.24 5.83 -20.88
CA VAL A 199 27.51 5.14 -20.63
C VAL A 199 28.58 6.14 -20.23
N LYS A 200 29.13 5.99 -19.01
CA LYS A 200 30.14 6.89 -18.44
C LYS A 200 31.51 6.75 -19.15
N ASN A 201 31.88 5.50 -19.51
CA ASN A 201 33.15 5.19 -20.21
C ASN A 201 32.83 4.49 -21.53
N GLN A 202 32.74 5.24 -22.60
CA GLN A 202 32.43 4.77 -23.94
C GLN A 202 33.71 4.18 -24.60
N THR A 203 33.89 2.85 -24.51
CA THR A 203 34.95 2.15 -25.21
C THR A 203 34.56 1.90 -26.67
N PRO A 204 35.56 1.70 -27.58
CA PRO A 204 35.26 1.35 -28.99
C PRO A 204 34.35 0.13 -29.13
N GLU A 205 34.50 -0.87 -28.25
CA GLU A 205 33.65 -2.07 -28.23
C GLU A 205 32.20 -1.74 -27.93
N ILE A 206 31.96 -0.89 -26.91
CA ILE A 206 30.59 -0.47 -26.52
C ILE A 206 29.96 0.38 -27.62
N CYS A 207 30.74 1.29 -28.23
CA CYS A 207 30.25 2.12 -29.32
C CYS A 207 29.86 1.28 -30.55
N THR A 208 30.71 0.26 -30.91
CA THR A 208 30.42 -0.64 -32.00
C THR A 208 29.16 -1.51 -31.74
N ALA A 209 28.94 -1.89 -30.49
CA ALA A 209 27.78 -2.68 -30.12
C ALA A 209 26.44 -1.87 -30.18
N ALA A 210 26.53 -0.55 -30.30
CA ALA A 210 25.38 0.36 -30.39
C ALA A 210 24.92 0.60 -31.86
N VAL A 211 25.66 0.10 -32.84
CA VAL A 211 25.39 0.25 -34.29
C VAL A 211 24.84 -1.05 -34.85
#